data_6d398f78a63ca15e40a35c104c4bf927
#
_entry.id   6d398f78a63ca15e40a35c104c4bf927
#
_cell.length_a   1.000
_cell.length_b   1.000
_cell.length_c   1.000
_cell.angle_alpha   90.00
_cell.angle_beta   90.00
_cell.angle_gamma   90.00
#
_symmetry.space_group_name_H-M   'P 1'
#
loop_
_entity.id
_entity.type
_entity.pdbx_description
1 polymer ?
#
loop_
_entity_poly.entity_id
_entity_poly.type
_entity_poly.pdbx_seq_one_letter_code
_entity_poly.pdbx_strand_id
1 'polypeptide(L)'
;MQLILRRLQLTSGVVMLVYVFLHLVNHALGIWSLELAGQGLTLAIRLWHSVPGTILLYGSAALHFSLAMHTLYGRRHWTLPLTDWVRLWAGLSLPLLLIGHAVSTRLAASLYGFEPNYERIVISLITGGTQGLQLALLAPGWVHGCLGLWLRFRHHETVRRAKPILLAVLILLPLLSAVGFIQMTRAVEAAHVILPRPDAVLVEHRLSLDAWRHNLLVLYVSLIIGAVLAGHLRNWIERRAA
;
A
#
# COMPACT_ATOMS: atom_id res chain seq x y z
N MET A 1 -17.47 -9.66 21.37
CA MET A 1 -16.08 -9.75 20.82
C MET A 1 -16.05 -9.56 19.29
N GLN A 2 -16.77 -10.33 18.49
CA GLN A 2 -16.74 -10.22 17.02
C GLN A 2 -17.12 -8.85 16.47
N LEU A 3 -18.08 -8.12 17.08
CA LEU A 3 -18.46 -6.78 16.66
C LEU A 3 -17.32 -5.76 16.82
N ILE A 4 -16.56 -5.86 17.91
CA ILE A 4 -15.41 -4.99 18.19
C ILE A 4 -14.31 -5.23 17.15
N LEU A 5 -13.95 -6.49 16.87
CA LEU A 5 -12.94 -6.84 15.87
C LEU A 5 -13.32 -6.31 14.47
N ARG A 6 -14.60 -6.42 14.09
CA ARG A 6 -15.11 -5.86 12.83
C ARG A 6 -15.03 -4.34 12.76
N ARG A 7 -15.29 -3.63 13.87
CA ARG A 7 -15.15 -2.18 13.96
C ARG A 7 -13.67 -1.78 13.84
N LEU A 8 -12.80 -2.43 14.59
CA LEU A 8 -11.35 -2.17 14.53
C LEU A 8 -10.78 -2.41 13.13
N GLN A 9 -11.20 -3.48 12.45
CA GLN A 9 -10.78 -3.75 11.08
C GLN A 9 -11.28 -2.68 10.10
N LEU A 10 -12.51 -2.20 10.28
CA LEU A 10 -13.06 -1.12 9.46
C LEU A 10 -12.32 0.19 9.70
N THR A 11 -12.17 0.62 10.97
CA THR A 11 -11.54 1.91 11.28
C THR A 11 -10.08 1.95 10.85
N SER A 12 -9.30 0.89 11.11
CA SER A 12 -7.92 0.79 10.64
C SER A 12 -7.84 0.78 9.11
N GLY A 13 -8.76 0.07 8.43
CA GLY A 13 -8.85 0.08 6.97
C GLY A 13 -9.20 1.46 6.39
N VAL A 14 -10.10 2.21 7.05
CA VAL A 14 -10.46 3.58 6.63
C VAL A 14 -9.25 4.53 6.75
N VAL A 15 -8.49 4.48 7.85
CA VAL A 15 -7.27 5.30 7.99
C VAL A 15 -6.29 5.03 6.85
N MET A 16 -6.02 3.76 6.54
CA MET A 16 -5.13 3.41 5.43
C MET A 16 -5.70 3.82 4.07
N LEU A 17 -7.02 3.70 3.87
CA LEU A 17 -7.64 4.12 2.62
C LEU A 17 -7.57 5.64 2.41
N VAL A 18 -7.73 6.43 3.47
CA VAL A 18 -7.52 7.89 3.43
C VAL A 18 -6.07 8.22 3.04
N TYR A 19 -5.10 7.52 3.64
CA TYR A 19 -3.71 7.66 3.24
C TYR A 19 -3.50 7.35 1.75
N VAL A 20 -3.99 6.20 1.28
CA VAL A 20 -3.86 5.78 -0.14
C VAL A 20 -4.57 6.78 -1.05
N PHE A 21 -5.75 7.26 -0.70
CA PHE A 21 -6.47 8.28 -1.45
C PHE A 21 -5.64 9.55 -1.63
N LEU A 22 -5.13 10.12 -0.53
CA LEU A 22 -4.30 11.33 -0.57
C LEU A 22 -3.00 11.10 -1.36
N HIS A 23 -2.41 9.91 -1.25
CA HIS A 23 -1.22 9.52 -2.00
C HIS A 23 -1.48 9.44 -3.51
N LEU A 24 -2.60 8.85 -3.93
CA LEU A 24 -3.02 8.80 -5.33
C LEU A 24 -3.34 10.20 -5.88
N VAL A 25 -4.04 11.04 -5.10
CA VAL A 25 -4.28 12.44 -5.46
C VAL A 25 -2.96 13.18 -5.66
N ASN A 26 -2.00 12.96 -4.77
CA ASN A 26 -0.69 13.60 -4.90
C ASN A 26 0.05 13.19 -6.18
N HIS A 27 0.01 11.90 -6.57
CA HIS A 27 0.54 11.47 -7.86
C HIS A 27 -0.21 12.10 -9.04
N ALA A 28 -1.53 12.26 -8.94
CA ALA A 28 -2.34 12.89 -9.98
C ALA A 28 -1.98 14.37 -10.19
N LEU A 29 -1.50 15.08 -9.14
CA LEU A 29 -0.99 16.46 -9.29
C LEU A 29 0.17 16.55 -10.30
N GLY A 30 0.91 15.47 -10.51
CA GLY A 30 1.95 15.38 -11.52
C GLY A 30 1.47 15.56 -12.97
N ILE A 31 0.16 15.51 -13.22
CA ILE A 31 -0.43 15.88 -14.54
C ILE A 31 -0.14 17.34 -14.87
N TRP A 32 -0.15 18.21 -13.86
CA TRP A 32 0.09 19.64 -14.04
C TRP A 32 1.57 19.97 -13.99
N SER A 33 2.28 19.54 -12.95
CA SER A 33 3.73 19.76 -12.86
C SER A 33 4.39 18.88 -11.78
N LEU A 34 5.70 18.64 -11.96
CA LEU A 34 6.55 18.00 -10.96
C LEU A 34 6.61 18.84 -9.66
N GLU A 35 6.64 20.17 -9.81
CA GLU A 35 6.66 21.10 -8.67
C GLU A 35 5.40 21.00 -7.82
N LEU A 36 4.21 21.02 -8.44
CA LEU A 36 2.93 20.91 -7.71
C LEU A 36 2.82 19.58 -6.97
N ALA A 37 3.23 18.48 -7.61
CA ALA A 37 3.31 17.18 -6.96
C ALA A 37 4.31 17.20 -5.78
N GLY A 38 5.45 17.89 -5.93
CA GLY A 38 6.45 18.08 -4.87
C GLY A 38 5.91 18.86 -3.67
N GLN A 39 5.13 19.91 -3.91
CA GLN A 39 4.45 20.66 -2.85
C GLN A 39 3.45 19.76 -2.08
N GLY A 40 2.64 18.99 -2.81
CA GLY A 40 1.73 18.01 -2.23
C GLY A 40 2.46 16.94 -1.42
N LEU A 41 3.60 16.44 -1.92
CA LEU A 41 4.46 15.50 -1.18
C LEU A 41 4.98 16.11 0.12
N THR A 42 5.41 17.37 0.11
CA THR A 42 5.87 18.07 1.32
C THR A 42 4.78 18.15 2.38
N LEU A 43 3.54 18.46 1.99
CA LEU A 43 2.39 18.46 2.91
C LEU A 43 2.10 17.05 3.45
N ALA A 44 2.13 16.04 2.60
CA ALA A 44 1.95 14.64 3.00
C ALA A 44 3.03 14.19 3.99
N ILE A 45 4.29 14.56 3.77
CA ILE A 45 5.39 14.25 4.69
C ILE A 45 5.17 14.93 6.04
N ARG A 46 4.84 16.22 6.07
CA ARG A 46 4.55 16.94 7.34
C ARG A 46 3.44 16.24 8.14
N LEU A 47 2.41 15.75 7.49
CA LEU A 47 1.32 15.03 8.15
C LEU A 47 1.74 13.63 8.61
N TRP A 48 2.18 12.79 7.68
CA TRP A 48 2.36 11.35 7.92
C TRP A 48 3.70 10.97 8.55
N HIS A 49 4.71 11.87 8.48
CA HIS A 49 5.99 11.70 9.19
C HIS A 49 6.00 12.34 10.57
N SER A 50 4.96 13.09 10.94
CA SER A 50 4.77 13.52 12.33
C SER A 50 4.60 12.30 13.25
N VAL A 51 4.92 12.44 14.54
CA VAL A 51 4.73 11.36 15.52
C VAL A 51 3.28 10.85 15.54
N PRO A 52 2.25 11.73 15.62
CA PRO A 52 0.86 11.27 15.58
C PRO A 52 0.50 10.58 14.25
N GLY A 53 0.90 11.14 13.11
CA GLY A 53 0.64 10.57 11.79
C GLY A 53 1.29 9.20 11.61
N THR A 54 2.53 9.05 12.09
CA THR A 54 3.26 7.78 12.07
C THR A 54 2.55 6.72 12.92
N ILE A 55 2.18 7.05 14.16
CA ILE A 55 1.46 6.13 15.05
C ILE A 55 0.11 5.74 14.44
N LEU A 56 -0.64 6.72 13.92
CA LEU A 56 -1.94 6.48 13.32
C LEU A 56 -1.84 5.55 12.09
N LEU A 57 -0.91 5.81 11.17
CA LEU A 57 -0.77 5.04 9.94
C LEU A 57 -0.23 3.64 10.21
N TYR A 58 0.94 3.53 10.86
CA TYR A 58 1.58 2.23 11.08
C TYR A 58 0.87 1.41 12.15
N GLY A 59 0.30 2.04 13.18
CA GLY A 59 -0.57 1.36 14.14
C GLY A 59 -1.83 0.79 13.48
N SER A 60 -2.45 1.56 12.58
CA SER A 60 -3.60 1.06 11.78
C SER A 60 -3.19 -0.08 10.86
N ALA A 61 -2.03 0.01 10.19
CA ALA A 61 -1.54 -1.04 9.31
C ALA A 61 -1.23 -2.34 10.08
N ALA A 62 -0.54 -2.24 11.22
CA ALA A 62 -0.24 -3.39 12.08
C ALA A 62 -1.51 -4.05 12.63
N LEU A 63 -2.46 -3.25 13.12
CA LEU A 63 -3.75 -3.74 13.60
C LEU A 63 -4.55 -4.42 12.49
N HIS A 64 -4.68 -3.77 11.33
CA HIS A 64 -5.42 -4.31 10.19
C HIS A 64 -4.83 -5.63 9.70
N PHE A 65 -3.51 -5.70 9.58
CA PHE A 65 -2.78 -6.91 9.20
C PHE A 65 -2.98 -8.03 10.22
N SER A 66 -2.85 -7.75 11.52
CA SER A 66 -3.06 -8.73 12.59
C SER A 66 -4.48 -9.31 12.56
N LEU A 67 -5.49 -8.47 12.34
CA LEU A 67 -6.88 -8.88 12.19
C LEU A 67 -7.11 -9.69 10.89
N ALA A 68 -6.38 -9.38 9.82
CA ALA A 68 -6.41 -10.17 8.59
C ALA A 68 -5.81 -11.57 8.82
N MET A 69 -4.66 -11.68 9.51
CA MET A 69 -4.07 -12.98 9.88
C MET A 69 -4.99 -13.79 10.79
N HIS A 70 -5.63 -13.15 11.77
CA HIS A 70 -6.65 -13.78 12.61
C HIS A 70 -7.82 -14.32 11.77
N THR A 71 -8.25 -13.55 10.75
CA THR A 71 -9.34 -13.97 9.84
C THR A 71 -8.92 -15.14 8.96
N LEU A 72 -7.68 -15.16 8.45
CA LEU A 72 -7.13 -16.29 7.68
C LEU A 72 -7.04 -17.54 8.54
N TYR A 73 -6.49 -17.43 9.74
CA TYR A 73 -6.43 -18.52 10.72
C TYR A 73 -7.83 -19.06 11.05
N GLY A 74 -8.81 -18.15 11.24
CA GLY A 74 -10.20 -18.49 11.59
C GLY A 74 -11.01 -19.14 10.46
N ARG A 75 -10.49 -19.17 9.22
CA ARG A 75 -11.25 -19.59 8.05
C ARG A 75 -11.45 -21.10 8.01
N ARG A 76 -12.72 -21.51 7.87
CA ARG A 76 -13.11 -22.94 7.78
C ARG A 76 -13.32 -23.40 6.33
N HIS A 77 -13.74 -22.51 5.45
CA HIS A 77 -14.05 -22.78 4.03
C HIS A 77 -13.39 -21.75 3.11
N TRP A 78 -12.97 -22.19 1.93
CA TRP A 78 -12.33 -21.37 0.92
C TRP A 78 -13.26 -21.09 -0.30
N THR A 79 -14.52 -21.51 -0.21
CA THR A 79 -15.54 -21.17 -1.20
C THR A 79 -16.01 -19.73 -0.96
N LEU A 80 -15.60 -18.81 -1.84
CA LEU A 80 -15.87 -17.38 -1.71
C LEU A 80 -16.49 -16.85 -3.02
N PRO A 81 -17.40 -15.86 -2.94
CA PRO A 81 -17.81 -15.07 -4.09
C PRO A 81 -16.59 -14.39 -4.73
N LEU A 82 -16.67 -14.13 -6.05
CA LEU A 82 -15.58 -13.52 -6.82
C LEU A 82 -15.12 -12.17 -6.21
N THR A 83 -16.06 -11.35 -5.75
CA THR A 83 -15.75 -10.05 -5.10
C THR A 83 -14.90 -10.21 -3.84
N ASP A 84 -15.15 -11.25 -3.05
CA ASP A 84 -14.36 -11.53 -1.84
C ASP A 84 -12.98 -12.09 -2.20
N TRP A 85 -12.89 -12.90 -3.27
CA TRP A 85 -11.62 -13.36 -3.81
C TRP A 85 -10.77 -12.18 -4.31
N VAL A 86 -11.34 -11.28 -5.12
CA VAL A 86 -10.63 -10.09 -5.61
C VAL A 86 -10.14 -9.23 -4.45
N ARG A 87 -11.00 -8.98 -3.44
CA ARG A 87 -10.61 -8.22 -2.25
C ARG A 87 -9.48 -8.91 -1.47
N LEU A 88 -9.57 -10.23 -1.28
CA LEU A 88 -8.55 -11.01 -0.57
C LEU A 88 -7.20 -10.93 -1.29
N TRP A 89 -7.18 -11.23 -2.58
CA TRP A 89 -5.95 -11.19 -3.38
C TRP A 89 -5.36 -9.79 -3.50
N ALA A 90 -6.19 -8.77 -3.71
CA ALA A 90 -5.73 -7.39 -3.72
C ALA A 90 -5.08 -6.99 -2.38
N GLY A 91 -5.67 -7.43 -1.24
CA GLY A 91 -5.08 -7.19 0.08
C GLY A 91 -3.78 -7.97 0.32
N LEU A 92 -3.70 -9.24 -0.12
CA LEU A 92 -2.50 -10.06 0.06
C LEU A 92 -1.36 -9.68 -0.91
N SER A 93 -1.68 -9.19 -2.11
CA SER A 93 -0.65 -8.75 -3.07
C SER A 93 -0.06 -7.39 -2.71
N LEU A 94 -0.83 -6.54 -2.01
CA LEU A 94 -0.39 -5.18 -1.67
C LEU A 94 0.95 -5.13 -0.93
N PRO A 95 1.19 -5.86 0.18
CA PRO A 95 2.48 -5.80 0.87
C PRO A 95 3.65 -6.33 0.03
N LEU A 96 3.43 -7.28 -0.88
CA LEU A 96 4.48 -7.78 -1.77
C LEU A 96 5.05 -6.66 -2.68
N LEU A 97 4.19 -5.73 -3.11
CA LEU A 97 4.58 -4.59 -3.91
C LEU A 97 5.01 -3.40 -3.02
N LEU A 98 4.32 -3.20 -1.89
CA LEU A 98 4.48 -2.04 -1.01
C LEU A 98 5.79 -2.09 -0.21
N ILE A 99 6.25 -3.27 0.22
CA ILE A 99 7.46 -3.41 1.05
C ILE A 99 8.66 -2.74 0.39
N GLY A 100 8.90 -3.00 -0.90
CA GLY A 100 9.99 -2.36 -1.63
C GLY A 100 9.85 -0.84 -1.67
N HIS A 101 8.65 -0.33 -1.92
CA HIS A 101 8.36 1.10 -1.93
C HIS A 101 8.58 1.73 -0.54
N ALA A 102 8.04 1.13 0.51
CA ALA A 102 8.17 1.64 1.87
C ALA A 102 9.62 1.62 2.38
N VAL A 103 10.39 0.60 2.02
CA VAL A 103 11.82 0.50 2.36
C VAL A 103 12.62 1.59 1.66
N SER A 104 12.44 1.77 0.34
CA SER A 104 13.19 2.77 -0.42
C SER A 104 12.79 4.22 -0.15
N THR A 105 11.65 4.46 0.46
CA THR A 105 11.16 5.80 0.79
C THR A 105 11.22 6.05 2.31
N ARG A 106 10.29 5.46 3.06
CA ARG A 106 10.12 5.75 4.49
C ARG A 106 11.27 5.23 5.35
N LEU A 107 11.67 3.97 5.14
CA LEU A 107 12.75 3.39 5.94
C LEU A 107 14.09 4.05 5.62
N ALA A 108 14.37 4.30 4.33
CA ALA A 108 15.57 5.04 3.90
C ALA A 108 15.64 6.44 4.51
N ALA A 109 14.51 7.17 4.54
CA ALA A 109 14.42 8.47 5.20
C ALA A 109 14.69 8.37 6.71
N SER A 110 14.14 7.35 7.37
CA SER A 110 14.27 7.20 8.83
C SER A 110 15.66 6.74 9.28
N LEU A 111 16.34 5.89 8.52
CA LEU A 111 17.64 5.34 8.87
C LEU A 111 18.81 6.21 8.39
N TYR A 112 18.68 6.83 7.23
CA TYR A 112 19.80 7.48 6.53
C TYR A 112 19.54 8.95 6.20
N GLY A 113 18.40 9.52 6.63
CA GLY A 113 18.06 10.91 6.36
C GLY A 113 17.78 11.23 4.89
N PHE A 114 17.47 10.23 4.06
CA PHE A 114 17.10 10.48 2.67
C PHE A 114 15.77 11.22 2.60
N GLU A 115 15.81 12.52 2.34
CA GLU A 115 14.58 13.29 2.17
C GLU A 115 13.81 12.83 0.92
N PRO A 116 12.52 12.45 1.06
CA PRO A 116 11.69 12.09 -0.06
C PRO A 116 11.50 13.32 -0.98
N ASN A 117 11.93 13.17 -2.23
CA ASN A 117 11.79 14.15 -3.29
C ASN A 117 11.38 13.40 -4.55
N TYR A 118 10.37 13.87 -5.28
CA TYR A 118 9.91 13.21 -6.49
C TYR A 118 10.99 13.04 -7.54
N GLU A 119 11.81 14.05 -7.75
CA GLU A 119 12.90 13.98 -8.73
C GLU A 119 13.85 12.81 -8.42
N ARG A 120 14.35 12.71 -7.18
CA ARG A 120 15.23 11.62 -6.74
C ARG A 120 14.56 10.26 -6.80
N ILE A 121 13.29 10.19 -6.39
CA ILE A 121 12.51 8.94 -6.42
C ILE A 121 12.35 8.48 -7.87
N VAL A 122 11.92 9.36 -8.77
CA VAL A 122 11.72 9.06 -10.19
C VAL A 122 13.03 8.63 -10.84
N ILE A 123 14.13 9.33 -10.61
CA ILE A 123 15.46 8.94 -11.13
C ILE A 123 15.86 7.56 -10.60
N SER A 124 15.67 7.29 -9.31
CA SER A 124 15.96 5.96 -8.72
C SER A 124 15.14 4.86 -9.36
N LEU A 125 13.87 5.12 -9.71
CA LEU A 125 12.99 4.15 -10.38
C LEU A 125 13.38 3.93 -11.83
N ILE A 126 13.78 4.99 -12.56
CA ILE A 126 14.29 4.90 -13.93
C ILE A 126 15.56 4.06 -13.96
N THR A 127 16.55 4.42 -13.13
CA THR A 127 17.84 3.74 -13.08
C THR A 127 17.74 2.30 -12.57
N GLY A 128 16.79 2.02 -11.69
CA GLY A 128 16.52 0.66 -11.17
C GLY A 128 15.57 -0.17 -12.03
N GLY A 129 14.99 0.37 -13.10
CA GLY A 129 14.04 -0.35 -13.97
C GLY A 129 12.73 -0.76 -13.27
N THR A 130 12.36 -0.11 -12.16
CA THR A 130 11.24 -0.52 -11.30
C THR A 130 9.97 0.32 -11.45
N GLN A 131 9.91 1.20 -12.46
CA GLN A 131 8.75 2.07 -12.75
C GLN A 131 7.44 1.29 -12.92
N GLY A 132 7.49 0.15 -13.63
CA GLY A 132 6.34 -0.72 -13.84
C GLY A 132 5.76 -1.28 -12.53
N LEU A 133 6.62 -1.60 -11.55
CA LEU A 133 6.18 -2.04 -10.22
C LEU A 133 5.48 -0.92 -9.45
N GLN A 134 5.92 0.34 -9.60
CA GLN A 134 5.26 1.49 -8.98
C GLN A 134 3.88 1.74 -9.58
N LEU A 135 3.74 1.63 -10.90
CA LEU A 135 2.44 1.71 -11.56
C LEU A 135 1.51 0.56 -11.11
N ALA A 136 2.04 -0.65 -11.02
CA ALA A 136 1.29 -1.81 -10.53
C ALA A 136 0.82 -1.64 -9.08
N LEU A 137 1.58 -0.91 -8.23
CA LEU A 137 1.23 -0.67 -6.83
C LEU A 137 0.00 0.24 -6.66
N LEU A 138 -0.31 1.10 -7.64
CA LEU A 138 -1.42 2.05 -7.55
C LEU A 138 -2.80 1.36 -7.41
N ALA A 139 -2.98 0.17 -7.96
CA ALA A 139 -4.28 -0.50 -8.01
C ALA A 139 -4.61 -1.36 -6.77
N PRO A 140 -3.77 -2.27 -6.26
CA PRO A 140 -4.18 -3.26 -5.26
C PRO A 140 -4.71 -2.65 -3.97
N GLY A 141 -4.00 -1.67 -3.41
CA GLY A 141 -4.40 -1.00 -2.17
C GLY A 141 -5.71 -0.24 -2.33
N TRP A 142 -5.87 0.47 -3.44
CA TRP A 142 -7.07 1.22 -3.76
C TRP A 142 -8.29 0.31 -3.97
N VAL A 143 -8.15 -0.72 -4.81
CA VAL A 143 -9.21 -1.70 -5.08
C VAL A 143 -9.60 -2.44 -3.79
N HIS A 144 -8.63 -2.91 -2.99
CA HIS A 144 -8.90 -3.57 -1.72
C HIS A 144 -9.72 -2.71 -0.76
N GLY A 145 -9.30 -1.45 -0.56
CA GLY A 145 -9.97 -0.51 0.33
C GLY A 145 -11.38 -0.14 -0.15
N CYS A 146 -11.53 0.21 -1.43
CA CYS A 146 -12.82 0.55 -2.03
C CYS A 146 -13.81 -0.63 -1.99
N LEU A 147 -13.37 -1.85 -2.32
CA LEU A 147 -14.20 -3.05 -2.21
C LEU A 147 -14.56 -3.35 -0.75
N GLY A 148 -13.64 -3.14 0.18
CA GLY A 148 -13.89 -3.27 1.62
C GLY A 148 -15.02 -2.36 2.08
N LEU A 149 -14.98 -1.07 1.73
CA LEU A 149 -16.04 -0.10 2.03
C LEU A 149 -17.35 -0.44 1.31
N TRP A 150 -17.28 -0.75 0.00
CA TRP A 150 -18.46 -1.12 -0.76
C TRP A 150 -19.20 -2.31 -0.14
N LEU A 151 -18.52 -3.41 0.15
CA LEU A 151 -19.13 -4.60 0.74
C LEU A 151 -19.74 -4.32 2.13
N ARG A 152 -19.19 -3.34 2.87
CA ARG A 152 -19.70 -2.94 4.18
C ARG A 152 -20.95 -2.09 4.09
N PHE A 153 -21.02 -1.16 3.13
CA PHE A 153 -22.03 -0.10 3.07
C PHE A 153 -23.00 -0.21 1.88
N ARG A 154 -22.88 -1.20 1.01
CA ARG A 154 -23.71 -1.38 -0.21
C ARG A 154 -25.21 -1.46 0.03
N HIS A 155 -25.64 -1.77 1.27
CA HIS A 155 -27.04 -1.84 1.64
C HIS A 155 -27.65 -0.48 2.05
N HIS A 156 -26.81 0.55 2.26
CA HIS A 156 -27.28 1.90 2.52
C HIS A 156 -27.73 2.56 1.22
N GLU A 157 -28.92 3.15 1.22
CA GLU A 157 -29.54 3.77 0.05
C GLU A 157 -28.65 4.85 -0.57
N THR A 158 -28.06 5.73 0.26
CA THR A 158 -27.15 6.79 -0.19
C THR A 158 -25.96 6.23 -0.96
N VAL A 159 -25.33 5.14 -0.47
CA VAL A 159 -24.19 4.49 -1.12
C VAL A 159 -24.62 3.83 -2.42
N ARG A 160 -25.82 3.24 -2.45
CA ARG A 160 -26.38 2.63 -3.67
C ARG A 160 -26.63 3.68 -4.75
N ARG A 161 -27.18 4.84 -4.39
CA ARG A 161 -27.38 5.97 -5.32
C ARG A 161 -26.06 6.55 -5.81
N ALA A 162 -25.03 6.61 -4.96
CA ALA A 162 -23.71 7.10 -5.31
C ALA A 162 -22.86 6.09 -6.12
N LYS A 163 -23.35 4.88 -6.38
CA LYS A 163 -22.59 3.81 -7.07
C LYS A 163 -21.89 4.27 -8.35
N PRO A 164 -22.52 5.01 -9.29
CA PRO A 164 -21.83 5.44 -10.51
C PRO A 164 -20.66 6.37 -10.22
N ILE A 165 -20.79 7.28 -9.24
CA ILE A 165 -19.72 8.19 -8.82
C ILE A 165 -18.59 7.40 -8.16
N LEU A 166 -18.93 6.46 -7.26
CA LEU A 166 -17.95 5.60 -6.60
C LEU A 166 -17.17 4.73 -7.60
N LEU A 167 -17.84 4.22 -8.63
CA LEU A 167 -17.21 3.49 -9.73
C LEU A 167 -16.29 4.40 -10.56
N ALA A 168 -16.72 5.62 -10.86
CA ALA A 168 -15.89 6.59 -11.57
C ALA A 168 -14.61 6.91 -10.76
N VAL A 169 -14.74 7.17 -9.46
CA VAL A 169 -13.58 7.44 -8.58
C VAL A 169 -12.68 6.21 -8.47
N LEU A 170 -13.25 5.00 -8.37
CA LEU A 170 -12.49 3.75 -8.31
C LEU A 170 -11.57 3.57 -9.53
N ILE A 171 -12.04 3.95 -10.71
CA ILE A 171 -11.31 3.76 -11.98
C ILE A 171 -10.44 4.98 -12.30
N LEU A 172 -11.02 6.19 -12.22
CA LEU A 172 -10.34 7.40 -12.69
C LEU A 172 -9.17 7.82 -11.80
N LEU A 173 -9.28 7.68 -10.48
CA LEU A 173 -8.22 8.14 -9.60
C LEU A 173 -6.88 7.41 -9.82
N PRO A 174 -6.80 6.06 -9.86
CA PRO A 174 -5.53 5.40 -10.17
C PRO A 174 -5.04 5.66 -11.60
N LEU A 175 -5.95 5.85 -12.58
CA LEU A 175 -5.56 6.21 -13.94
C LEU A 175 -4.94 7.62 -13.98
N LEU A 176 -5.56 8.61 -13.35
CA LEU A 176 -5.00 9.96 -13.26
C LEU A 176 -3.67 9.96 -12.50
N SER A 177 -3.55 9.18 -11.44
CA SER A 177 -2.30 9.00 -10.69
C SER A 177 -1.20 8.39 -11.58
N ALA A 178 -1.53 7.39 -12.40
CA ALA A 178 -0.59 6.78 -13.33
C ALA A 178 -0.15 7.78 -14.40
N VAL A 179 -1.09 8.55 -14.98
CA VAL A 179 -0.77 9.60 -15.95
C VAL A 179 0.14 10.65 -15.34
N GLY A 180 -0.17 11.14 -14.13
CA GLY A 180 0.66 12.12 -13.42
C GLY A 180 2.07 11.59 -13.16
N PHE A 181 2.19 10.33 -12.70
CA PHE A 181 3.48 9.68 -12.48
C PHE A 181 4.30 9.57 -13.79
N ILE A 182 3.67 9.16 -14.90
CA ILE A 182 4.33 9.07 -16.21
C ILE A 182 4.79 10.47 -16.70
N GLN A 183 3.98 11.50 -16.47
CA GLN A 183 4.37 12.88 -16.84
C GLN A 183 5.56 13.37 -16.01
N MET A 184 5.56 13.11 -14.69
CA MET A 184 6.72 13.44 -13.85
C MET A 184 7.99 12.71 -14.32
N THR A 185 7.87 11.43 -14.70
CA THR A 185 8.98 10.64 -15.26
C THR A 185 9.55 11.30 -16.52
N ARG A 186 8.69 11.66 -17.47
CA ARG A 186 9.10 12.35 -18.70
C ARG A 186 9.76 13.71 -18.44
N ALA A 187 9.24 14.47 -17.47
CA ALA A 187 9.82 15.76 -17.09
C ALA A 187 11.25 15.60 -16.53
N VAL A 188 11.48 14.59 -15.70
CA VAL A 188 12.80 14.28 -15.13
C VAL A 188 13.76 13.77 -16.20
N GLU A 189 13.31 12.91 -17.12
CA GLU A 189 14.11 12.44 -18.25
C GLU A 189 14.52 13.59 -19.18
N ALA A 190 13.59 14.50 -19.49
CA ALA A 190 13.86 15.68 -20.34
C ALA A 190 14.84 16.67 -19.70
N ALA A 191 14.86 16.75 -18.36
CA ALA A 191 15.82 17.61 -17.65
C ALA A 191 17.26 17.06 -17.66
N HIS A 192 17.50 15.86 -18.20
CA HIS A 192 18.84 15.23 -18.31
C HIS A 192 19.62 15.24 -16.98
N VAL A 193 18.94 15.02 -15.87
CA VAL A 193 19.57 15.04 -14.54
C VAL A 193 20.56 13.89 -14.42
N ILE A 194 21.85 14.22 -14.35
CA ILE A 194 22.92 13.26 -14.15
C ILE A 194 23.14 13.08 -12.64
N LEU A 195 22.82 11.91 -12.13
CA LEU A 195 23.15 11.59 -10.75
C LEU A 195 24.64 11.36 -10.59
N PRO A 196 25.25 11.89 -9.51
CA PRO A 196 26.63 11.54 -9.18
C PRO A 196 26.77 10.02 -8.99
N ARG A 197 27.95 9.48 -9.31
CA ARG A 197 28.26 8.08 -9.04
C ARG A 197 28.09 7.82 -7.53
N PRO A 198 27.47 6.69 -7.14
CA PRO A 198 27.30 6.36 -5.73
C PRO A 198 28.69 6.16 -5.10
N ASP A 199 28.88 6.82 -3.97
CA ASP A 199 30.06 6.55 -3.11
C ASP A 199 29.89 5.24 -2.32
N ALA A 200 30.93 4.85 -1.59
CA ALA A 200 30.93 3.60 -0.81
C ALA A 200 29.83 3.59 0.26
N VAL A 201 29.56 4.73 0.91
CA VAL A 201 28.51 4.87 1.94
C VAL A 201 27.12 4.67 1.35
N LEU A 202 26.85 5.25 0.17
CA LEU A 202 25.57 5.07 -0.51
C LEU A 202 25.38 3.62 -0.98
N VAL A 203 26.45 2.94 -1.39
CA VAL A 203 26.41 1.52 -1.74
C VAL A 203 26.06 0.67 -0.52
N GLU A 204 26.71 0.92 0.62
CA GLU A 204 26.41 0.23 1.90
C GLU A 204 24.96 0.43 2.33
N HIS A 205 24.43 1.67 2.28
CA HIS A 205 23.04 1.95 2.59
C HIS A 205 22.06 1.18 1.66
N ARG A 206 22.38 1.09 0.38
CA ARG A 206 21.56 0.31 -0.58
C ARG A 206 21.54 -1.18 -0.25
N LEU A 207 22.69 -1.77 0.07
CA LEU A 207 22.77 -3.18 0.47
C LEU A 207 21.98 -3.44 1.75
N SER A 208 22.07 -2.55 2.73
CA SER A 208 21.27 -2.65 3.96
C SER A 208 19.76 -2.56 3.68
N LEU A 209 19.31 -1.62 2.84
CA LEU A 209 17.90 -1.50 2.45
C LEU A 209 17.42 -2.73 1.68
N ASP A 210 18.25 -3.33 0.82
CA ASP A 210 17.92 -4.56 0.12
C ASP A 210 17.78 -5.75 1.08
N ALA A 211 18.62 -5.84 2.11
CA ALA A 211 18.48 -6.83 3.17
C ALA A 211 17.18 -6.64 3.97
N TRP A 212 16.83 -5.40 4.32
CA TRP A 212 15.54 -5.08 4.96
C TRP A 212 14.36 -5.50 4.10
N ARG A 213 14.39 -5.17 2.80
CA ARG A 213 13.34 -5.56 1.85
C ARG A 213 13.16 -7.07 1.80
N HIS A 214 14.27 -7.82 1.67
CA HIS A 214 14.24 -9.28 1.64
C HIS A 214 13.66 -9.87 2.92
N ASN A 215 14.16 -9.45 4.08
CA ASN A 215 13.71 -9.95 5.38
C ASN A 215 12.23 -9.67 5.65
N LEU A 216 11.75 -8.47 5.28
CA LEU A 216 10.33 -8.11 5.43
C LEU A 216 9.44 -8.93 4.49
N LEU A 217 9.87 -9.22 3.26
CA LEU A 217 9.14 -10.08 2.33
C LEU A 217 9.08 -11.52 2.85
N VAL A 218 10.19 -12.07 3.31
CA VAL A 218 10.23 -13.41 3.91
C VAL A 218 9.33 -13.49 5.14
N LEU A 219 9.42 -12.52 6.05
CA LEU A 219 8.56 -12.44 7.23
C LEU A 219 7.07 -12.39 6.83
N TYR A 220 6.71 -11.53 5.88
CA TYR A 220 5.34 -11.38 5.40
C TYR A 220 4.78 -12.70 4.84
N VAL A 221 5.51 -13.34 3.94
CA VAL A 221 5.09 -14.60 3.32
C VAL A 221 4.99 -15.72 4.37
N SER A 222 5.96 -15.79 5.29
CA SER A 222 5.97 -16.77 6.39
C SER A 222 4.76 -16.62 7.31
N LEU A 223 4.35 -15.38 7.64
CA LEU A 223 3.16 -15.11 8.46
C LEU A 223 1.87 -15.56 7.76
N ILE A 224 1.72 -15.33 6.46
CA ILE A 224 0.56 -15.79 5.70
C ILE A 224 0.50 -17.32 5.67
N ILE A 225 1.60 -17.96 5.28
CA ILE A 225 1.69 -19.42 5.21
C ILE A 225 1.41 -20.01 6.59
N GLY A 226 2.03 -19.47 7.64
CA GLY A 226 1.83 -19.91 9.02
C GLY A 226 0.36 -19.79 9.46
N ALA A 227 -0.31 -18.67 9.18
CA ALA A 227 -1.71 -18.46 9.51
C ALA A 227 -2.64 -19.46 8.80
N VAL A 228 -2.38 -19.71 7.50
CA VAL A 228 -3.17 -20.68 6.71
C VAL A 228 -2.95 -22.10 7.20
N LEU A 229 -1.69 -22.53 7.38
CA LEU A 229 -1.36 -23.88 7.85
C LEU A 229 -1.90 -24.15 9.25
N ALA A 230 -1.73 -23.20 10.18
CA ALA A 230 -2.27 -23.31 11.54
C ALA A 230 -3.80 -23.39 11.53
N GLY A 231 -4.48 -22.64 10.66
CA GLY A 231 -5.93 -22.72 10.47
C GLY A 231 -6.38 -24.09 9.92
N HIS A 232 -5.66 -24.64 8.95
CA HIS A 232 -5.93 -25.98 8.43
C HIS A 232 -5.71 -27.07 9.49
N LEU A 233 -4.62 -27.00 10.25
CA LEU A 233 -4.31 -27.95 11.33
C LEU A 233 -5.40 -27.91 12.41
N ARG A 234 -5.80 -26.72 12.86
CA ARG A 234 -6.93 -26.57 13.81
C ARG A 234 -8.20 -27.22 13.28
N ASN A 235 -8.59 -26.94 12.03
CA ASN A 235 -9.81 -27.49 11.43
C ASN A 235 -9.74 -29.02 11.29
N TRP A 236 -8.56 -29.58 11.08
CA TRP A 236 -8.34 -31.01 11.02
C TRP A 236 -8.49 -31.68 12.40
N ILE A 237 -7.89 -31.06 13.45
CA ILE A 237 -8.00 -31.54 14.83
C ILE A 237 -9.47 -31.52 15.29
N GLU A 238 -10.18 -30.38 15.08
CA GLU A 238 -11.59 -30.23 15.45
C GLU A 238 -12.47 -31.27 14.77
N ARG A 239 -12.22 -31.63 13.50
CA ARG A 239 -12.97 -32.66 12.78
C ARG A 239 -12.74 -34.09 13.29
N ARG A 240 -11.59 -34.36 13.93
CA ARG A 240 -11.29 -35.67 14.50
C ARG A 240 -11.82 -35.83 15.93
N ALA A 241 -12.07 -34.70 16.60
CA ALA A 241 -12.60 -34.70 17.97
C ALA A 241 -14.14 -34.65 18.02
N ALA A 242 -14.82 -34.44 16.88
CA ALA A 242 -16.28 -34.45 16.73
C ALA A 242 -16.79 -35.78 16.18
#